data_853efa4bc67c00dbb8fffabba5452271
#
_entry.id   853efa4bc67c00dbb8fffabba5452271
#
_cell.length_a   1.000
_cell.length_b   1.000
_cell.length_c   1.000
_cell.angle_alpha   90.00
_cell.angle_beta   90.00
_cell.angle_gamma   90.00
#
_symmetry.space_group_name_H-M   'P 1'
#
loop_
_entity.id
_entity.type
_entity.pdbx_description
1 polymer ?
#
loop_
_entity_poly.entity_id
_entity_poly.type
_entity_poly.pdbx_seq_one_letter_code
_entity_poly.pdbx_strand_id
1 'polypeptide(L)'
;MMNSKTYTSIDHYLEDFPSDIVVKLRKIREVIAQNAPEAVECIAYNMPAFKLHKKPLVYFAAFKNHIGFYALPSGNVAFQKE
;
A
#
# COMPACT_ATOMS: atom_id res chain seq x y z
N MET A 1 -16.88 8.81 -15.34
CA MET A 1 -16.73 8.02 -15.51
C MET A 1 -15.85 7.45 -14.77
N MET A 2 -15.83 6.69 -14.68
CA MET A 2 -15.06 6.09 -14.03
C MET A 2 -13.81 5.88 -14.54
N ASN A 3 -12.93 6.01 -13.81
CA ASN A 3 -11.62 5.77 -14.18
C ASN A 3 -11.42 4.33 -14.45
N SER A 4 -10.96 4.01 -15.59
CA SER A 4 -10.78 2.61 -15.94
C SER A 4 -9.32 2.18 -15.80
N LYS A 5 -8.46 3.03 -15.26
CA LYS A 5 -7.07 2.68 -15.16
C LYS A 5 -6.85 1.56 -14.16
N THR A 6 -6.05 0.59 -14.53
CA THR A 6 -5.70 -0.53 -13.67
C THR A 6 -4.21 -0.50 -13.41
N TYR A 7 -3.80 -0.58 -12.16
CA TYR A 7 -2.40 -0.54 -11.80
C TYR A 7 -1.84 -1.95 -11.73
N THR A 8 -0.60 -2.10 -12.17
CA THR A 8 0.04 -3.41 -12.20
C THR A 8 1.13 -3.56 -11.16
N SER A 9 1.56 -2.46 -10.55
CA SER A 9 2.58 -2.49 -9.52
C SER A 9 2.47 -1.25 -8.66
N ILE A 10 3.13 -1.26 -7.53
CA ILE A 10 3.15 -0.09 -6.67
C ILE A 10 3.84 1.07 -7.37
N ASP A 11 4.93 0.81 -8.09
CA ASP A 11 5.60 1.86 -8.83
C ASP A 11 4.68 2.49 -9.86
N HIS A 12 3.88 1.67 -10.55
CA HIS A 12 2.93 2.18 -11.52
C HIS A 12 1.88 3.07 -10.83
N TYR A 13 1.41 2.64 -9.68
CA TYR A 13 0.43 3.43 -8.92
C TYR A 13 1.00 4.79 -8.55
N LEU A 14 2.27 4.83 -8.12
CA LEU A 14 2.88 6.07 -7.67
C LEU A 14 3.02 7.10 -8.79
N GLU A 15 3.04 6.65 -10.04
CA GLU A 15 3.21 7.56 -11.17
C GLU A 15 2.07 8.55 -11.32
N ASP A 16 0.93 8.28 -10.72
CA ASP A 16 -0.24 9.13 -10.88
C ASP A 16 -0.38 10.21 -9.81
N PHE A 17 0.61 10.36 -8.95
CA PHE A 17 0.49 11.31 -7.84
C PHE A 17 1.61 12.34 -7.86
N PRO A 18 1.37 13.53 -7.28
CA PRO A 18 2.42 14.53 -7.20
C PRO A 18 3.52 14.09 -6.24
N SER A 19 4.66 14.71 -6.37
CA SER A 19 5.86 14.26 -5.65
C SER A 19 5.71 14.26 -4.14
N ASP A 20 4.96 15.21 -3.58
CA ASP A 20 4.79 15.25 -2.13
C ASP A 20 3.99 14.06 -1.63
N ILE A 21 3.02 13.60 -2.42
CA ILE A 21 2.25 12.42 -2.07
C ILE A 21 3.10 11.17 -2.27
N VAL A 22 3.89 11.13 -3.34
CA VAL A 22 4.75 9.99 -3.62
C VAL A 22 5.75 9.78 -2.49
N VAL A 23 6.32 10.86 -1.95
CA VAL A 23 7.26 10.74 -0.84
C VAL A 23 6.60 10.05 0.35
N LYS A 24 5.35 10.41 0.65
CA LYS A 24 4.64 9.81 1.77
C LYS A 24 4.31 8.34 1.51
N LEU A 25 3.88 8.03 0.29
CA LEU A 25 3.57 6.64 -0.05
C LEU A 25 4.81 5.77 -0.03
N ARG A 26 5.94 6.31 -0.50
CA ARG A 26 7.18 5.55 -0.46
C ARG A 26 7.63 5.29 0.97
N LYS A 27 7.39 6.25 1.85
CA LYS A 27 7.75 6.06 3.25
C LYS A 27 6.93 4.93 3.87
N ILE A 28 5.63 4.88 3.58
CA ILE A 28 4.78 3.81 4.07
C ILE A 28 5.28 2.47 3.52
N ARG A 29 5.59 2.42 2.22
CA ARG A 29 6.10 1.21 1.59
C ARG A 29 7.37 0.73 2.29
N GLU A 30 8.27 1.66 2.59
CA GLU A 30 9.52 1.33 3.23
C GLU A 30 9.31 0.79 4.64
N VAL A 31 8.43 1.41 5.41
CA VAL A 31 8.16 0.99 6.78
C VAL A 31 7.56 -0.42 6.78
N ILE A 32 6.63 -0.69 5.85
CA ILE A 32 6.04 -2.02 5.76
C ILE A 32 7.11 -3.04 5.43
N ALA A 33 7.96 -2.73 4.46
CA ALA A 33 9.01 -3.66 4.06
C ALA A 33 9.98 -3.95 5.19
N GLN A 34 10.26 -2.96 6.03
CA GLN A 34 11.16 -3.15 7.15
C GLN A 34 10.53 -3.98 8.25
N ASN A 35 9.22 -3.85 8.44
CA ASN A 35 8.54 -4.58 9.50
C ASN A 35 8.06 -5.96 9.06
N ALA A 36 7.94 -6.19 7.79
CA ALA A 36 7.50 -7.47 7.26
C ALA A 36 8.35 -7.83 6.05
N PRO A 37 9.62 -8.15 6.26
CA PRO A 37 10.54 -8.36 5.13
C PRO A 37 10.16 -9.51 4.21
N GLU A 38 9.34 -10.43 4.68
CA GLU A 38 8.92 -11.53 3.82
C GLU A 38 7.66 -11.23 3.04
N ALA A 39 7.04 -10.09 3.28
CA ALA A 39 5.83 -9.73 2.57
C ALA A 39 6.17 -9.33 1.15
N VAL A 40 5.25 -9.60 0.23
CA VAL A 40 5.45 -9.34 -1.18
C VAL A 40 4.53 -8.20 -1.60
N GLU A 41 5.08 -7.24 -2.32
CA GLU A 41 4.30 -6.13 -2.85
C GLU A 41 3.34 -6.60 -3.92
N CYS A 42 2.17 -6.02 -3.96
CA CYS A 42 1.20 -6.34 -5.00
C CYS A 42 0.18 -5.21 -5.12
N ILE A 43 -0.73 -5.37 -6.06
CA ILE A 43 -1.85 -4.46 -6.19
C ILE A 43 -3.10 -5.29 -5.88
N ALA A 44 -3.92 -4.79 -4.98
CA ALA A 44 -5.18 -5.43 -4.63
C ALA A 44 -6.24 -4.35 -4.56
N TYR A 45 -7.38 -4.61 -5.17
CA TYR A 45 -8.45 -3.61 -5.26
C TYR A 45 -7.92 -2.30 -5.85
N ASN A 46 -6.98 -2.45 -6.79
CA ASN A 46 -6.34 -1.33 -7.48
C ASN A 46 -5.60 -0.39 -6.53
N MET A 47 -5.11 -0.93 -5.42
CA MET A 47 -4.35 -0.18 -4.43
C MET A 47 -3.05 -0.90 -4.12
N PRO A 48 -2.01 -0.17 -3.70
CA PRO A 48 -0.81 -0.81 -3.20
C PRO A 48 -1.13 -1.70 -2.02
N ALA A 49 -0.52 -2.86 -1.98
CA ALA A 49 -0.78 -3.82 -0.93
C ALA A 49 0.45 -4.69 -0.73
N PHE A 50 0.47 -5.37 0.40
CA PHE A 50 1.49 -6.37 0.67
C PHE A 50 0.79 -7.65 1.07
N LYS A 51 1.29 -8.78 0.62
CA LYS A 51 0.77 -10.09 0.98
C LYS A 51 1.84 -10.89 1.70
N LEU A 52 1.42 -11.71 2.63
CA LEU A 52 2.34 -12.60 3.31
C LEU A 52 1.74 -13.99 3.22
N HIS A 53 2.49 -14.92 2.63
CA HIS A 53 2.04 -16.31 2.43
C HIS A 53 0.69 -16.33 1.69
N LYS A 54 0.60 -15.51 0.64
CA LYS A 54 -0.58 -15.43 -0.22
C LYS A 54 -1.80 -14.83 0.44
N LYS A 55 -1.66 -14.29 1.64
CA LYS A 55 -2.79 -13.64 2.31
C LYS A 55 -2.52 -12.16 2.42
N PRO A 56 -3.53 -11.33 2.22
CA PRO A 56 -3.32 -9.89 2.32
C PRO A 56 -2.91 -9.52 3.74
N LEU A 57 -1.97 -8.61 3.84
CA LEU A 57 -1.46 -8.13 5.12
C LEU A 57 -1.91 -6.70 5.35
N VAL A 58 -1.75 -5.84 4.38
CA VAL A 58 -2.07 -4.44 4.52
C VAL A 58 -2.30 -3.83 3.14
N TYR A 59 -3.19 -2.86 3.07
CA TYR A 59 -3.40 -2.03 1.89
C TYR A 59 -3.15 -0.59 2.26
N PHE A 60 -2.72 0.22 1.32
CA PHE A 60 -2.68 1.67 1.54
C PHE A 60 -2.99 2.38 0.23
N ALA A 61 -3.47 3.60 0.32
CA ALA A 61 -3.88 4.33 -0.86
C ALA A 61 -3.86 5.82 -0.58
N ALA A 62 -3.71 6.61 -1.64
CA ALA A 62 -3.79 8.04 -1.54
C ALA A 62 -5.17 8.49 -2.01
N PHE A 63 -5.81 9.33 -1.22
CA PHE A 63 -7.09 9.90 -1.56
C PHE A 63 -6.91 11.41 -1.66
N LYS A 64 -7.96 12.08 -2.10
CA LYS A 64 -7.85 13.50 -2.38
C LYS A 64 -7.26 14.30 -1.24
N ASN A 65 -7.69 14.03 -0.02
CA ASN A 65 -7.25 14.83 1.13
C ASN A 65 -6.51 14.03 2.19
N HIS A 66 -6.22 12.77 1.95
CA HIS A 66 -5.55 11.97 2.97
C HIS A 66 -4.98 10.69 2.39
N ILE A 67 -4.20 10.00 3.18
CA ILE A 67 -3.68 8.69 2.81
C ILE A 67 -4.32 7.68 3.75
N GLY A 68 -4.93 6.66 3.18
CA GLY A 68 -5.55 5.60 3.97
C GLY A 68 -4.59 4.44 4.17
N PHE A 69 -4.64 3.83 5.33
CA PHE A 69 -3.81 2.68 5.64
C PHE A 69 -4.71 1.66 6.32
N TYR A 70 -4.84 0.49 5.71
CA TYR A 70 -5.78 -0.52 6.17
C TYR A 70 -5.06 -1.82 6.49
N ALA A 71 -4.82 -2.06 7.76
CA ALA A 71 -4.18 -3.29 8.19
C ALA A 71 -5.25 -4.32 8.46
N LEU A 72 -5.06 -5.52 7.91
CA LEU A 72 -6.01 -6.59 8.10
C LEU A 72 -5.69 -7.29 9.42
N PRO A 73 -6.58 -8.17 9.91
CA PRO A 73 -6.35 -8.81 11.21
C PRO A 73 -4.96 -9.43 11.36
N SER A 74 -4.47 -10.10 10.33
CA SER A 74 -3.14 -10.67 10.42
C SER A 74 -2.08 -9.58 10.36
N GLY A 75 -2.37 -8.47 9.69
CA GLY A 75 -1.45 -7.35 9.64
C GLY A 75 -1.45 -6.56 10.92
N ASN A 76 -2.61 -6.48 11.60
CA ASN A 76 -2.68 -5.76 12.84
C ASN A 76 -1.72 -6.30 13.88
N VAL A 77 -1.49 -7.58 13.89
CA VAL A 77 -0.56 -8.15 14.84
C VAL A 77 0.83 -7.55 14.63
N ALA A 78 1.21 -7.34 13.37
CA ALA A 78 2.53 -6.80 13.07
C ALA A 78 2.62 -5.30 13.29
N PHE A 79 1.51 -4.58 13.16
CA PHE A 79 1.55 -3.13 13.22
C PHE A 79 0.74 -2.52 14.36
N GLN A 80 0.36 -3.32 15.31
CA GLN A 80 -0.56 -2.80 16.31
C GLN A 80 0.04 -1.80 17.26
N LYS A 81 1.35 -1.66 17.23
CA LYS A 81 1.91 -0.67 18.03
C LYS A 81 1.85 0.67 17.49
N GLU A 82 1.39 0.79 16.32
CA GLU A 82 1.35 1.98 15.66
C GLU A 82 0.47 2.82 16.11
#